data_c5a18253e564fb229f022f26362887af
#
_entry.id   c5a18253e564fb229f022f26362887af
#
_cell.length_a   1.000
_cell.length_b   1.000
_cell.length_c   1.000
_cell.angle_alpha   90.00
_cell.angle_beta   90.00
_cell.angle_gamma   90.00
#
_symmetry.space_group_name_H-M   'P 1'
#
loop_
_entity.id
_entity.type
_entity.pdbx_description
1 polymer ?
#
loop_
_entity_poly.entity_id
_entity_poly.type
_entity_poly.pdbx_seq_one_letter_code
_entity_poly.pdbx_strand_id
1 'polypeptide(L)'
;MQFKKLTPPTEGEKIEVKDGRLQVPDNPIIVWIEGDGTGPDIWRAAHPVLNTAVELAYGGKRKIVWFEAYAGEKAQAVYGELLPEDTFKAIAEYIVAIKGPLTTPVGTGFRSLNVTLRQELDLYACVRPAKWYEGVPSPMRHPEKVNMVVFREATEDLYAGIEWEKGTPEAQKVIEWLKKEMGVEVRADSGIGIKPISEFASKRLVRKAIQYAIDNKLPTVTFMHKGNIMKYTEGAFMKWAYEVALNEFRDYVVTEQEVTTQYGGKAPEGKIVVKDRIADNMFQQIQTRPDEYHVIATMNVNGDYISDALAAMVGGLGMAPSANMGDYIALFEATHGSAPKYAGKDVVNPSSVILSGVMMLRYIGWNEAADLVEKGISETIKQKRVTYDLARHIGVEPIKCSEFGQAVCENMREIAKKL
;
A
#
# COMPACT_ATOMS: atom_id res chain seq x y z
N MET A 1 18.31 -22.17 2.18
CA MET A 1 18.81 -21.33 1.06
C MET A 1 20.10 -20.66 1.49
N GLN A 2 21.10 -20.52 0.65
CA GLN A 2 22.36 -19.89 1.03
C GLN A 2 22.35 -18.43 0.52
N PHE A 3 22.55 -17.49 1.40
CA PHE A 3 22.75 -16.07 1.08
C PHE A 3 24.23 -15.79 0.76
N LYS A 4 24.48 -14.81 -0.10
CA LYS A 4 25.85 -14.40 -0.45
C LYS A 4 26.50 -13.56 0.65
N LYS A 5 25.73 -12.64 1.25
CA LYS A 5 26.22 -11.70 2.28
C LYS A 5 25.25 -11.49 3.46
N LEU A 6 24.00 -11.95 3.38
CA LEU A 6 23.10 -11.88 4.52
C LEU A 6 23.36 -13.05 5.48
N THR A 7 23.23 -12.76 6.77
CA THR A 7 23.28 -13.76 7.84
C THR A 7 21.93 -13.78 8.54
N PRO A 8 21.13 -14.85 8.37
CA PRO A 8 19.88 -14.99 9.08
C PRO A 8 20.10 -14.98 10.60
N PRO A 9 19.13 -14.51 11.38
CA PRO A 9 19.20 -14.58 12.84
C PRO A 9 19.30 -16.05 13.30
N THR A 10 19.98 -16.26 14.42
CA THR A 10 20.14 -17.59 15.03
C THR A 10 18.95 -17.99 15.90
N GLU A 11 18.06 -17.05 16.18
CA GLU A 11 16.81 -17.23 16.92
C GLU A 11 15.61 -16.90 16.03
N GLY A 12 14.43 -17.25 16.49
CA GLY A 12 13.19 -17.05 15.74
C GLY A 12 12.87 -18.18 14.78
N GLU A 13 11.66 -18.14 14.24
CA GLU A 13 11.10 -19.16 13.37
C GLU A 13 10.48 -18.52 12.14
N LYS A 14 10.46 -19.25 11.02
CA LYS A 14 9.82 -18.78 9.78
C LYS A 14 8.31 -18.83 9.92
N ILE A 15 7.65 -17.87 9.31
CA ILE A 15 6.22 -17.98 9.00
C ILE A 15 6.07 -18.99 7.87
N GLU A 16 5.20 -19.97 8.02
CA GLU A 16 4.94 -21.00 6.99
C GLU A 16 3.54 -20.84 6.42
N VAL A 17 3.31 -21.38 5.23
CA VAL A 17 1.98 -21.49 4.63
C VAL A 17 1.55 -22.96 4.67
N LYS A 18 0.46 -23.25 5.36
CA LYS A 18 -0.15 -24.58 5.42
C LYS A 18 -1.65 -24.47 5.11
N ASP A 19 -2.12 -25.28 4.21
CA ASP A 19 -3.54 -25.30 3.78
C ASP A 19 -4.08 -23.91 3.40
N GLY A 20 -3.24 -23.12 2.69
CA GLY A 20 -3.60 -21.77 2.24
C GLY A 20 -3.66 -20.71 3.34
N ARG A 21 -3.12 -20.97 4.55
CA ARG A 21 -3.11 -20.06 5.68
C ARG A 21 -1.71 -19.87 6.24
N LEU A 22 -1.45 -18.68 6.75
CA LEU A 22 -0.21 -18.41 7.47
C LEU A 22 -0.22 -19.15 8.82
N GLN A 23 0.87 -19.85 9.09
CA GLN A 23 1.21 -20.37 10.41
C GLN A 23 2.28 -19.47 11.01
N VAL A 24 1.87 -18.64 11.95
CA VAL A 24 2.73 -17.62 12.56
C VAL A 24 3.20 -18.11 13.92
N PRO A 25 4.52 -18.30 14.12
CA PRO A 25 5.07 -18.68 15.43
C PRO A 25 5.02 -17.49 16.41
N ASP A 26 5.32 -17.74 17.68
CA ASP A 26 5.37 -16.69 18.71
C ASP A 26 6.61 -15.77 18.57
N ASN A 27 7.62 -16.22 17.80
CA ASN A 27 8.86 -15.49 17.53
C ASN A 27 9.19 -15.44 16.02
N PRO A 28 8.27 -14.88 15.18
CA PRO A 28 8.44 -14.89 13.73
C PRO A 28 9.65 -14.04 13.32
N ILE A 29 10.40 -14.56 12.34
CA ILE A 29 11.43 -13.79 11.65
C ILE A 29 10.75 -12.92 10.60
N ILE A 30 10.89 -11.60 10.72
CA ILE A 30 10.37 -10.61 9.77
C ILE A 30 11.53 -9.86 9.14
N VAL A 31 11.56 -9.84 7.81
CA VAL A 31 12.58 -9.10 7.06
C VAL A 31 12.30 -7.60 7.18
N TRP A 32 13.36 -6.82 7.36
CA TRP A 32 13.26 -5.36 7.29
C TRP A 32 14.34 -4.77 6.40
N ILE A 33 14.01 -3.66 5.76
CA ILE A 33 14.91 -2.88 4.90
C ILE A 33 14.85 -1.44 5.36
N GLU A 34 15.99 -0.88 5.75
CA GLU A 34 16.08 0.47 6.30
C GLU A 34 15.56 1.53 5.31
N GLY A 35 15.91 1.38 4.03
CA GLY A 35 15.60 2.33 2.97
C GLY A 35 16.58 3.50 2.89
N ASP A 36 16.28 4.41 1.98
CA ASP A 36 17.12 5.56 1.63
C ASP A 36 16.58 6.87 2.23
N GLY A 37 17.42 7.88 2.26
CA GLY A 37 17.05 9.23 2.68
C GLY A 37 16.52 9.28 4.12
N THR A 38 15.21 9.51 4.30
CA THR A 38 14.57 9.55 5.61
C THR A 38 14.27 8.16 6.19
N GLY A 39 14.55 7.08 5.44
CA GLY A 39 14.32 5.70 5.86
C GLY A 39 14.91 5.38 7.24
N PRO A 40 16.20 5.65 7.50
CA PRO A 40 16.81 5.44 8.82
C PRO A 40 16.14 6.19 9.96
N ASP A 41 15.70 7.43 9.73
CA ASP A 41 15.02 8.25 10.76
C ASP A 41 13.68 7.65 11.14
N ILE A 42 12.82 7.32 10.15
CA ILE A 42 11.49 6.78 10.40
C ILE A 42 11.54 5.35 10.96
N TRP A 43 12.53 4.53 10.55
CA TRP A 43 12.70 3.19 11.11
C TRP A 43 13.14 3.24 12.57
N ARG A 44 14.05 4.13 12.92
CA ARG A 44 14.50 4.35 14.31
C ARG A 44 13.32 4.73 15.22
N ALA A 45 12.32 5.44 14.71
CA ALA A 45 11.09 5.76 15.43
C ALA A 45 10.10 4.59 15.47
N ALA A 46 9.93 3.87 14.36
CA ALA A 46 8.92 2.82 14.22
C ALA A 46 9.29 1.51 14.94
N HIS A 47 10.55 1.10 14.85
CA HIS A 47 11.02 -0.16 15.43
C HIS A 47 10.70 -0.31 16.94
N PRO A 48 10.99 0.69 17.81
CA PRO A 48 10.60 0.62 19.22
C PRO A 48 9.09 0.57 19.42
N VAL A 49 8.31 1.26 18.59
CA VAL A 49 6.84 1.27 18.68
C VAL A 49 6.29 -0.14 18.45
N LEU A 50 6.71 -0.80 17.38
CA LEU A 50 6.24 -2.15 17.04
C LEU A 50 6.64 -3.18 18.12
N ASN A 51 7.88 -3.12 18.60
CA ASN A 51 8.33 -4.02 19.67
C ASN A 51 7.60 -3.78 20.99
N THR A 52 7.42 -2.52 21.39
CA THR A 52 6.69 -2.16 22.61
C THR A 52 5.22 -2.65 22.55
N ALA A 53 4.58 -2.50 21.38
CA ALA A 53 3.20 -2.96 21.20
C ALA A 53 3.07 -4.47 21.39
N VAL A 54 3.98 -5.25 20.79
CA VAL A 54 3.99 -6.70 20.90
C VAL A 54 4.28 -7.13 22.34
N GLU A 55 5.27 -6.53 23.01
CA GLU A 55 5.60 -6.79 24.39
C GLU A 55 4.40 -6.56 25.32
N LEU A 56 3.75 -5.39 25.20
CA LEU A 56 2.61 -5.02 26.04
C LEU A 56 1.37 -5.89 25.76
N ALA A 57 1.07 -6.16 24.49
CA ALA A 57 -0.12 -6.95 24.14
C ALA A 57 -0.04 -8.41 24.55
N TYR A 58 1.17 -8.99 24.57
CA TYR A 58 1.35 -10.43 24.82
C TYR A 58 2.17 -10.77 26.06
N GLY A 59 2.53 -9.77 26.86
CA GLY A 59 3.25 -9.98 28.12
C GLY A 59 4.60 -10.67 27.96
N GLY A 60 5.31 -10.39 26.86
CA GLY A 60 6.61 -10.97 26.52
C GLY A 60 6.56 -12.41 25.97
N LYS A 61 5.36 -13.02 25.80
CA LYS A 61 5.21 -14.36 25.21
C LYS A 61 5.49 -14.37 23.70
N ARG A 62 5.35 -13.21 23.04
CA ARG A 62 5.61 -13.04 21.61
C ARG A 62 6.64 -11.97 21.42
N LYS A 63 7.50 -12.13 20.39
CA LYS A 63 8.45 -11.10 19.96
C LYS A 63 8.71 -11.22 18.46
N ILE A 64 8.95 -10.09 17.79
CA ILE A 64 9.43 -10.10 16.41
C ILE A 64 10.94 -10.28 16.41
N VAL A 65 11.43 -11.22 15.61
CA VAL A 65 12.85 -11.38 15.32
C VAL A 65 13.14 -10.68 13.99
N TRP A 66 13.88 -9.59 14.05
CA TRP A 66 14.14 -8.76 12.89
C TRP A 66 15.34 -9.27 12.09
N PHE A 67 15.16 -9.45 10.77
CA PHE A 67 16.21 -9.85 9.85
C PHE A 67 16.44 -8.76 8.82
N GLU A 68 17.59 -8.10 8.88
CA GLU A 68 17.92 -7.02 7.94
C GLU A 68 18.29 -7.56 6.56
N ALA A 69 17.64 -7.05 5.52
CA ALA A 69 18.04 -7.18 4.13
C ALA A 69 18.35 -5.79 3.55
N TYR A 70 19.11 -5.73 2.47
CA TYR A 70 19.61 -4.47 1.94
C TYR A 70 18.99 -4.13 0.58
N ALA A 71 18.53 -2.89 0.42
CA ALA A 71 18.14 -2.31 -0.84
C ALA A 71 18.55 -0.84 -0.89
N GLY A 72 18.62 -0.26 -2.09
CA GLY A 72 19.00 1.14 -2.29
C GLY A 72 20.48 1.42 -2.01
N GLU A 73 20.77 2.59 -1.44
CA GLU A 73 22.13 3.07 -1.22
C GLU A 73 22.95 2.14 -0.33
N LYS A 74 22.33 1.56 0.72
CA LYS A 74 23.00 0.60 1.61
C LYS A 74 23.38 -0.69 0.87
N ALA A 75 22.51 -1.19 -0.01
CA ALA A 75 22.83 -2.34 -0.85
C ALA A 75 23.93 -2.02 -1.85
N GLN A 76 23.91 -0.84 -2.46
CA GLN A 76 24.99 -0.38 -3.35
C GLN A 76 26.36 -0.38 -2.65
N ALA A 77 26.40 0.07 -1.40
CA ALA A 77 27.66 0.07 -0.61
C ALA A 77 28.15 -1.33 -0.26
N VAL A 78 27.24 -2.28 0.05
CA VAL A 78 27.59 -3.64 0.50
C VAL A 78 27.80 -4.59 -0.66
N TYR A 79 26.91 -4.55 -1.68
CA TYR A 79 26.88 -5.51 -2.78
C TYR A 79 27.42 -4.96 -4.10
N GLY A 80 27.48 -3.66 -4.29
CA GLY A 80 27.78 -3.02 -5.57
C GLY A 80 26.55 -2.91 -6.49
N GLU A 81 25.37 -3.24 -5.99
CA GLU A 81 24.09 -3.17 -6.71
C GLU A 81 22.98 -2.69 -5.80
N LEU A 82 21.97 -1.98 -6.37
CA LEU A 82 20.89 -1.36 -5.60
C LEU A 82 19.86 -2.36 -5.06
N LEU A 83 19.72 -3.52 -5.70
CA LEU A 83 18.71 -4.51 -5.34
C LEU A 83 19.27 -5.92 -5.54
N PRO A 84 20.02 -6.43 -4.54
CA PRO A 84 20.70 -7.70 -4.63
C PRO A 84 19.74 -8.90 -4.58
N GLU A 85 20.15 -10.00 -5.20
CA GLU A 85 19.41 -11.27 -5.21
C GLU A 85 19.08 -11.78 -3.80
N ASP A 86 19.99 -11.57 -2.84
CA ASP A 86 19.78 -11.94 -1.43
C ASP A 86 18.54 -11.31 -0.82
N THR A 87 18.20 -10.08 -1.21
CA THR A 87 17.02 -9.37 -0.72
C THR A 87 15.73 -10.02 -1.22
N PHE A 88 15.66 -10.37 -2.50
CA PHE A 88 14.52 -11.12 -3.04
C PHE A 88 14.37 -12.48 -2.35
N LYS A 89 15.48 -13.20 -2.18
CA LYS A 89 15.50 -14.48 -1.49
C LYS A 89 15.02 -14.36 -0.04
N ALA A 90 15.47 -13.35 0.69
CA ALA A 90 15.07 -13.13 2.07
C ALA A 90 13.55 -12.87 2.17
N ILE A 91 13.01 -11.95 1.33
CA ILE A 91 11.57 -11.65 1.34
C ILE A 91 10.74 -12.88 0.94
N ALA A 92 11.16 -13.63 -0.10
CA ALA A 92 10.45 -14.82 -0.55
C ALA A 92 10.48 -15.94 0.49
N GLU A 93 11.59 -16.12 1.20
CA GLU A 93 11.76 -17.20 2.18
C GLU A 93 11.05 -16.94 3.50
N TYR A 94 11.02 -15.67 3.96
CA TYR A 94 10.41 -15.29 5.23
C TYR A 94 9.00 -14.71 5.09
N ILE A 95 8.51 -14.53 3.86
CA ILE A 95 7.13 -14.18 3.49
C ILE A 95 6.73 -12.76 3.90
N VAL A 96 7.07 -12.29 5.09
CA VAL A 96 6.68 -10.99 5.62
C VAL A 96 7.88 -10.07 5.72
N ALA A 97 7.76 -8.89 5.13
CA ALA A 97 8.79 -7.87 5.16
C ALA A 97 8.21 -6.47 5.37
N ILE A 98 9.01 -5.58 5.97
CA ILE A 98 8.71 -4.14 6.08
C ILE A 98 9.91 -3.34 5.61
N LYS A 99 9.69 -2.25 4.89
CA LYS A 99 10.78 -1.42 4.36
C LYS A 99 10.52 0.08 4.47
N GLY A 100 11.59 0.84 4.55
CA GLY A 100 11.61 2.27 4.31
C GLY A 100 11.52 2.62 2.82
N PRO A 101 11.49 3.92 2.47
CA PRO A 101 11.46 4.40 1.10
C PRO A 101 12.76 4.07 0.36
N LEU A 102 12.68 3.87 -0.95
CA LEU A 102 13.85 3.64 -1.81
C LEU A 102 13.95 4.75 -2.86
N THR A 103 15.18 5.22 -3.10
CA THR A 103 15.48 6.17 -4.15
C THR A 103 15.80 5.43 -5.44
N THR A 104 15.05 5.72 -6.51
CA THR A 104 15.42 5.30 -7.85
C THR A 104 16.32 6.36 -8.46
N PRO A 105 17.52 6.02 -8.94
CA PRO A 105 18.40 6.99 -9.60
C PRO A 105 17.71 7.67 -10.78
N VAL A 106 17.85 8.99 -10.87
CA VAL A 106 17.35 9.77 -12.00
C VAL A 106 18.29 9.56 -13.19
N GLY A 107 17.79 9.00 -14.28
CA GLY A 107 18.55 8.77 -15.49
C GLY A 107 17.93 7.73 -16.40
N THR A 108 18.37 7.67 -17.64
CA THR A 108 17.91 6.68 -18.63
C THR A 108 18.37 5.28 -18.22
N GLY A 109 17.44 4.33 -18.15
CA GLY A 109 17.73 2.91 -17.96
C GLY A 109 17.48 2.31 -16.59
N PHE A 110 17.11 3.09 -15.57
CA PHE A 110 16.74 2.56 -14.25
C PHE A 110 15.21 2.44 -14.10
N ARG A 111 14.73 1.22 -13.86
CA ARG A 111 13.36 1.02 -13.39
C ARG A 111 13.27 1.37 -11.89
N SER A 112 12.10 1.81 -11.47
CA SER A 112 11.83 2.00 -10.04
C SER A 112 12.12 0.72 -9.25
N LEU A 113 12.94 0.82 -8.20
CA LEU A 113 13.25 -0.32 -7.33
C LEU A 113 11.99 -0.93 -6.71
N ASN A 114 11.01 -0.09 -6.38
CA ASN A 114 9.72 -0.54 -5.86
C ASN A 114 8.92 -1.34 -6.91
N VAL A 115 8.92 -0.89 -8.17
CA VAL A 115 8.26 -1.61 -9.28
C VAL A 115 8.94 -2.97 -9.49
N THR A 116 10.27 -3.02 -9.47
CA THR A 116 11.03 -4.26 -9.61
C THR A 116 10.68 -5.25 -8.49
N LEU A 117 10.63 -4.79 -7.22
CA LEU A 117 10.23 -5.66 -6.10
C LEU A 117 8.82 -6.23 -6.28
N ARG A 118 7.86 -5.42 -6.72
CA ARG A 118 6.48 -5.86 -6.96
C ARG A 118 6.39 -6.90 -8.07
N GLN A 119 7.12 -6.70 -9.17
CA GLN A 119 7.09 -7.59 -10.32
C GLN A 119 7.82 -8.91 -10.05
N GLU A 120 9.04 -8.86 -9.52
CA GLU A 120 9.87 -10.06 -9.28
C GLU A 120 9.31 -10.96 -8.16
N LEU A 121 8.62 -10.39 -7.17
CA LEU A 121 7.99 -11.13 -6.08
C LEU A 121 6.49 -11.37 -6.30
N ASP A 122 5.97 -11.01 -7.46
CA ASP A 122 4.54 -11.08 -7.82
C ASP A 122 3.61 -10.48 -6.76
N LEU A 123 3.97 -9.30 -6.25
CA LEU A 123 3.18 -8.53 -5.29
C LEU A 123 2.12 -7.72 -6.04
N TYR A 124 1.11 -8.40 -6.54
CA TYR A 124 0.14 -7.86 -7.50
C TYR A 124 -0.88 -6.89 -6.92
N ALA A 125 -1.07 -6.86 -5.61
CA ALA A 125 -2.00 -5.96 -4.95
C ALA A 125 -1.26 -4.97 -4.05
N CYS A 126 -1.23 -3.69 -4.44
CA CYS A 126 -0.83 -2.61 -3.56
C CYS A 126 -2.04 -2.14 -2.77
N VAL A 127 -2.03 -2.35 -1.45
CA VAL A 127 -3.13 -2.07 -0.54
C VAL A 127 -2.82 -0.81 0.26
N ARG A 128 -3.63 0.23 0.10
CA ARG A 128 -3.40 1.56 0.69
C ARG A 128 -4.64 2.04 1.46
N PRO A 129 -4.70 1.85 2.78
CA PRO A 129 -5.74 2.44 3.61
C PRO A 129 -5.59 3.95 3.74
N ALA A 130 -6.72 4.66 3.72
CA ALA A 130 -6.83 6.06 4.07
C ALA A 130 -7.88 6.21 5.16
N LYS A 131 -7.44 6.39 6.40
CA LYS A 131 -8.26 6.56 7.59
C LYS A 131 -7.84 7.83 8.30
N TRP A 132 -8.80 8.68 8.61
CA TRP A 132 -8.52 9.87 9.39
C TRP A 132 -8.44 9.56 10.89
N TYR A 133 -7.52 10.21 11.57
CA TYR A 133 -7.34 10.14 13.02
C TYR A 133 -7.70 11.50 13.63
N GLU A 134 -8.44 11.47 14.74
CA GLU A 134 -8.89 12.70 15.42
C GLU A 134 -7.71 13.60 15.83
N GLY A 135 -7.79 14.88 15.42
CA GLY A 135 -6.73 15.86 15.63
C GLY A 135 -5.79 16.05 14.43
N VAL A 136 -5.85 15.17 13.43
CA VAL A 136 -5.09 15.34 12.18
C VAL A 136 -5.73 16.45 11.34
N PRO A 137 -4.96 17.46 10.88
CA PRO A 137 -5.46 18.48 9.97
C PRO A 137 -5.87 17.87 8.63
N SER A 138 -6.98 18.35 8.07
CA SER A 138 -7.53 17.85 6.81
C SER A 138 -8.14 18.97 5.99
N PRO A 139 -8.06 18.93 4.66
CA PRO A 139 -8.80 19.83 3.78
C PRO A 139 -10.30 19.48 3.71
N MET A 140 -10.70 18.34 4.25
CA MET A 140 -12.08 17.87 4.23
C MET A 140 -12.93 18.57 5.28
N ARG A 141 -14.18 18.85 4.93
CA ARG A 141 -15.17 19.38 5.89
C ARG A 141 -15.56 18.36 6.97
N HIS A 142 -15.60 17.08 6.59
CA HIS A 142 -15.95 15.95 7.45
C HIS A 142 -14.93 14.81 7.29
N PRO A 143 -13.68 15.01 7.76
CA PRO A 143 -12.62 14.03 7.60
C PRO A 143 -12.91 12.71 8.34
N GLU A 144 -13.70 12.74 9.40
CA GLU A 144 -14.12 11.58 10.18
C GLU A 144 -14.91 10.54 9.35
N LYS A 145 -15.42 10.95 8.18
CA LYS A 145 -16.10 10.06 7.23
C LYS A 145 -15.15 9.38 6.25
N VAL A 146 -13.87 9.74 6.25
CA VAL A 146 -12.87 9.15 5.35
C VAL A 146 -12.28 7.90 6.01
N ASN A 147 -12.69 6.74 5.50
CA ASN A 147 -12.15 5.44 5.89
C ASN A 147 -12.27 4.48 4.71
N MET A 148 -11.29 4.53 3.82
CA MET A 148 -11.29 3.77 2.56
C MET A 148 -10.00 2.99 2.41
N VAL A 149 -10.05 1.90 1.64
CA VAL A 149 -8.87 1.12 1.28
C VAL A 149 -8.81 0.98 -0.24
N VAL A 150 -7.69 1.39 -0.83
CA VAL A 150 -7.42 1.21 -2.26
C VAL A 150 -6.69 -0.11 -2.48
N PHE A 151 -7.22 -0.94 -3.35
CA PHE A 151 -6.57 -2.10 -3.95
C PHE A 151 -6.14 -1.71 -5.35
N ARG A 152 -4.85 -1.45 -5.50
CA ARG A 152 -4.20 -1.04 -6.75
C ARG A 152 -3.52 -2.25 -7.36
N GLU A 153 -3.83 -2.59 -8.60
CA GLU A 153 -3.03 -3.55 -9.37
C GLU A 153 -1.59 -3.02 -9.49
N ALA A 154 -0.59 -3.89 -9.37
CA ALA A 154 0.78 -3.44 -9.22
C ALA A 154 1.78 -4.09 -10.19
N THR A 155 1.34 -4.91 -11.15
CA THR A 155 2.22 -5.69 -12.03
C THR A 155 2.19 -5.29 -13.50
N GLU A 156 1.14 -4.60 -13.96
CA GLU A 156 0.97 -4.19 -15.35
C GLU A 156 0.55 -2.72 -15.50
N ASP A 157 -0.23 -2.38 -16.52
CA ASP A 157 -0.60 -1.01 -16.89
C ASP A 157 0.62 -0.24 -17.45
N LEU A 158 0.60 1.07 -17.43
CA LEU A 158 1.73 1.90 -17.86
C LEU A 158 3.01 1.65 -17.06
N TYR A 159 2.90 1.11 -15.86
CA TYR A 159 4.02 0.68 -15.03
C TYR A 159 4.78 -0.56 -15.58
N ALA A 160 4.25 -1.22 -16.61
CA ALA A 160 5.01 -2.21 -17.36
C ALA A 160 6.26 -1.60 -18.03
N GLY A 161 6.31 -0.27 -18.20
CA GLY A 161 7.45 0.46 -18.75
C GLY A 161 7.72 0.13 -20.22
N ILE A 162 6.66 -0.20 -20.97
CA ILE A 162 6.77 -0.48 -22.42
C ILE A 162 6.57 0.84 -23.14
N GLU A 163 7.67 1.55 -23.33
CA GLU A 163 7.62 2.85 -23.99
C GLU A 163 8.91 3.17 -24.78
N TRP A 164 8.79 4.04 -25.75
CA TRP A 164 9.87 4.50 -26.60
C TRP A 164 9.84 6.00 -26.79
N GLU A 165 11.00 6.62 -26.69
CA GLU A 165 11.18 8.04 -26.85
C GLU A 165 10.93 8.47 -28.30
N LYS A 166 10.34 9.64 -28.48
CA LYS A 166 10.14 10.24 -29.83
C LYS A 166 11.44 10.31 -30.63
N GLY A 167 11.36 10.00 -31.93
CA GLY A 167 12.49 10.10 -32.85
C GLY A 167 13.46 8.92 -32.79
N THR A 168 13.29 7.96 -31.84
CA THR A 168 14.07 6.74 -31.84
C THR A 168 13.64 5.80 -32.97
N PRO A 169 14.55 4.95 -33.50
CA PRO A 169 14.20 3.96 -34.53
C PRO A 169 13.06 3.02 -34.09
N GLU A 170 12.99 2.66 -32.82
CA GLU A 170 11.96 1.82 -32.23
C GLU A 170 10.59 2.49 -32.24
N ALA A 171 10.51 3.77 -31.82
CA ALA A 171 9.28 4.56 -31.88
C ALA A 171 8.77 4.69 -33.31
N GLN A 172 9.66 5.00 -34.25
CA GLN A 172 9.31 5.08 -35.67
C GLN A 172 8.79 3.76 -36.22
N LYS A 173 9.43 2.65 -35.87
CA LYS A 173 9.01 1.30 -36.26
C LYS A 173 7.60 0.98 -35.78
N VAL A 174 7.27 1.33 -34.52
CA VAL A 174 5.92 1.14 -33.97
C VAL A 174 4.90 2.00 -34.72
N ILE A 175 5.21 3.28 -34.96
CA ILE A 175 4.33 4.21 -35.68
C ILE A 175 4.05 3.71 -37.11
N GLU A 176 5.09 3.28 -37.83
CA GLU A 176 4.96 2.71 -39.17
C GLU A 176 4.14 1.43 -39.18
N TRP A 177 4.36 0.54 -38.20
CA TRP A 177 3.60 -0.70 -38.06
C TRP A 177 2.10 -0.41 -37.79
N LEU A 178 1.78 0.52 -36.91
CA LEU A 178 0.39 0.94 -36.62
C LEU A 178 -0.28 1.47 -37.87
N LYS A 179 0.43 2.28 -38.67
CA LYS A 179 -0.09 2.82 -39.95
C LYS A 179 -0.30 1.72 -40.97
N LYS A 180 0.69 0.88 -41.17
CA LYS A 180 0.70 -0.12 -42.25
C LYS A 180 -0.22 -1.29 -41.98
N GLU A 181 -0.15 -1.84 -40.76
CA GLU A 181 -0.85 -3.09 -40.41
C GLU A 181 -2.21 -2.85 -39.74
N MET A 182 -2.37 -1.72 -39.01
CA MET A 182 -3.59 -1.43 -38.25
C MET A 182 -4.40 -0.27 -38.81
N GLY A 183 -3.88 0.44 -39.81
CA GLY A 183 -4.58 1.62 -40.40
C GLY A 183 -4.71 2.81 -39.45
N VAL A 184 -3.88 2.87 -38.41
CA VAL A 184 -3.92 3.92 -37.39
C VAL A 184 -2.82 4.92 -37.62
N GLU A 185 -3.14 6.22 -37.79
CA GLU A 185 -2.17 7.29 -37.92
C GLU A 185 -1.82 7.90 -36.57
N VAL A 186 -0.54 7.85 -36.23
CA VAL A 186 0.05 8.51 -35.07
C VAL A 186 1.01 9.58 -35.58
N ARG A 187 1.08 10.73 -34.90
CA ARG A 187 2.01 11.82 -35.30
C ARG A 187 3.45 11.32 -35.19
N ALA A 188 4.27 11.64 -36.21
CA ALA A 188 5.64 11.16 -36.31
C ALA A 188 6.57 11.63 -35.17
N ASP A 189 6.21 12.73 -34.51
CA ASP A 189 6.95 13.31 -33.38
C ASP A 189 6.41 12.85 -32.00
N SER A 190 5.69 11.73 -31.96
CA SER A 190 5.14 11.15 -30.72
C SER A 190 6.16 10.22 -30.03
N GLY A 191 6.20 10.27 -28.69
CA GLY A 191 6.63 9.13 -27.89
C GLY A 191 5.51 8.10 -27.85
N ILE A 192 5.83 6.83 -27.73
CA ILE A 192 4.85 5.72 -27.74
C ILE A 192 4.94 4.93 -26.44
N GLY A 193 3.80 4.70 -25.81
CA GLY A 193 3.67 3.82 -24.65
C GLY A 193 2.54 2.81 -24.82
N ILE A 194 2.69 1.62 -24.24
CA ILE A 194 1.69 0.55 -24.27
C ILE A 194 1.08 0.38 -22.87
N LYS A 195 -0.25 0.35 -22.84
CA LYS A 195 -1.05 0.12 -21.62
C LYS A 195 -1.67 -1.29 -21.67
N PRO A 196 -0.98 -2.32 -21.14
CA PRO A 196 -1.56 -3.66 -21.03
C PRO A 196 -2.46 -3.74 -19.79
N ILE A 197 -3.68 -4.27 -19.97
CA ILE A 197 -4.60 -4.64 -18.88
C ILE A 197 -5.07 -6.06 -19.19
N SER A 198 -4.71 -7.02 -18.34
CA SER A 198 -5.04 -8.42 -18.53
C SER A 198 -6.21 -8.88 -17.67
N GLU A 199 -6.93 -9.88 -18.15
CA GLU A 199 -7.99 -10.55 -17.39
C GLU A 199 -7.42 -11.20 -16.13
N PHE A 200 -6.26 -11.85 -16.25
CA PHE A 200 -5.59 -12.52 -15.14
C PHE A 200 -5.28 -11.58 -13.97
N ALA A 201 -4.56 -10.48 -14.24
CA ALA A 201 -4.18 -9.52 -13.21
C ALA A 201 -5.40 -8.79 -12.62
N SER A 202 -6.36 -8.43 -13.47
CA SER A 202 -7.60 -7.77 -13.04
C SER A 202 -8.41 -8.65 -12.09
N LYS A 203 -8.65 -9.92 -12.47
CA LYS A 203 -9.48 -10.83 -11.68
C LYS A 203 -8.85 -11.18 -10.33
N ARG A 204 -7.54 -11.43 -10.26
CA ARG A 204 -6.88 -11.74 -8.98
C ARG A 204 -6.88 -10.56 -8.01
N LEU A 205 -6.71 -9.32 -8.50
CA LEU A 205 -6.85 -8.12 -7.69
C LEU A 205 -8.25 -7.98 -7.12
N VAL A 206 -9.26 -8.13 -7.96
CA VAL A 206 -10.68 -7.99 -7.56
C VAL A 206 -11.08 -9.05 -6.54
N ARG A 207 -10.63 -10.32 -6.70
CA ARG A 207 -10.84 -11.36 -5.69
C ARG A 207 -10.30 -10.93 -4.33
N LYS A 208 -9.06 -10.42 -4.30
CA LYS A 208 -8.43 -9.97 -3.06
C LYS A 208 -9.18 -8.78 -2.44
N ALA A 209 -9.67 -7.84 -3.25
CA ALA A 209 -10.44 -6.69 -2.78
C ALA A 209 -11.81 -7.09 -2.21
N ILE A 210 -12.54 -7.99 -2.86
CA ILE A 210 -13.84 -8.47 -2.38
C ILE A 210 -13.64 -9.32 -1.12
N GLN A 211 -12.66 -10.22 -1.10
CA GLN A 211 -12.35 -11.03 0.08
C GLN A 211 -12.01 -10.14 1.29
N TYR A 212 -11.19 -9.10 1.09
CA TYR A 212 -10.90 -8.13 2.14
C TYR A 212 -12.16 -7.45 2.68
N ALA A 213 -13.10 -7.08 1.80
CA ALA A 213 -14.37 -6.49 2.23
C ALA A 213 -15.21 -7.48 3.06
N ILE A 214 -15.22 -8.76 2.70
CA ILE A 214 -15.90 -9.83 3.46
C ILE A 214 -15.27 -9.98 4.84
N ASP A 215 -13.95 -10.16 4.89
CA ASP A 215 -13.21 -10.42 6.13
C ASP A 215 -13.34 -9.27 7.13
N ASN A 216 -13.41 -8.03 6.64
CA ASN A 216 -13.54 -6.82 7.44
C ASN A 216 -14.99 -6.30 7.55
N LYS A 217 -15.99 -7.03 7.04
CA LYS A 217 -17.43 -6.67 7.07
C LYS A 217 -17.68 -5.26 6.51
N LEU A 218 -17.00 -4.90 5.42
CA LEU A 218 -17.13 -3.60 4.79
C LEU A 218 -18.30 -3.60 3.79
N PRO A 219 -19.13 -2.56 3.77
CA PRO A 219 -20.41 -2.62 3.04
C PRO A 219 -20.30 -2.39 1.52
N THR A 220 -19.17 -1.86 1.00
CA THR A 220 -19.07 -1.55 -0.43
C THR A 220 -17.71 -1.88 -1.04
N VAL A 221 -17.71 -2.38 -2.28
CA VAL A 221 -16.55 -2.48 -3.17
C VAL A 221 -16.83 -1.71 -4.45
N THR A 222 -15.99 -0.77 -4.80
CA THR A 222 -16.13 0.08 -5.98
C THR A 222 -15.03 -0.20 -7.00
N PHE A 223 -15.40 -0.53 -8.22
CA PHE A 223 -14.49 -0.69 -9.35
C PHE A 223 -14.29 0.66 -10.03
N MET A 224 -13.10 1.25 -9.90
CA MET A 224 -12.78 2.53 -10.52
C MET A 224 -12.12 2.32 -11.88
N HIS A 225 -12.60 3.00 -12.93
CA HIS A 225 -12.11 2.83 -14.29
C HIS A 225 -12.42 4.05 -15.18
N LYS A 226 -11.78 4.15 -16.33
CA LYS A 226 -12.11 5.09 -17.41
C LYS A 226 -12.59 4.37 -18.69
N GLY A 227 -13.41 3.34 -18.50
CA GLY A 227 -13.84 2.41 -19.54
C GLY A 227 -14.74 3.02 -20.63
N ASN A 228 -15.34 4.20 -20.41
CA ASN A 228 -16.06 4.95 -21.44
C ASN A 228 -15.13 5.46 -22.56
N ILE A 229 -13.84 5.63 -22.27
CA ILE A 229 -12.79 6.05 -23.23
C ILE A 229 -11.93 4.84 -23.60
N MET A 230 -11.35 4.14 -22.61
CA MET A 230 -10.46 2.99 -22.80
C MET A 230 -11.26 1.69 -22.71
N LYS A 231 -12.06 1.40 -23.75
CA LYS A 231 -13.09 0.35 -23.74
C LYS A 231 -12.56 -1.06 -23.57
N TYR A 232 -11.37 -1.34 -24.15
CA TYR A 232 -10.79 -2.69 -24.21
C TYR A 232 -9.66 -2.93 -23.20
N THR A 233 -9.35 -1.93 -22.40
CA THR A 233 -8.44 -2.01 -21.26
C THR A 233 -9.23 -1.75 -19.97
N GLU A 234 -9.48 -0.53 -19.59
CA GLU A 234 -10.20 -0.19 -18.35
C GLU A 234 -11.66 -0.62 -18.36
N GLY A 235 -12.35 -0.57 -19.52
CA GLY A 235 -13.70 -1.11 -19.67
C GLY A 235 -13.72 -2.64 -19.57
N ALA A 236 -12.69 -3.32 -20.05
CA ALA A 236 -12.53 -4.75 -19.86
C ALA A 236 -12.28 -5.09 -18.38
N PHE A 237 -11.46 -4.34 -17.67
CA PHE A 237 -11.28 -4.47 -16.20
C PHE A 237 -12.63 -4.43 -15.48
N MET A 238 -13.45 -3.42 -15.75
CA MET A 238 -14.78 -3.30 -15.14
C MET A 238 -15.63 -4.56 -15.38
N LYS A 239 -15.67 -5.04 -16.64
CA LYS A 239 -16.41 -6.24 -17.01
C LYS A 239 -15.92 -7.47 -16.23
N TRP A 240 -14.60 -7.71 -16.19
CA TRP A 240 -14.01 -8.83 -15.47
C TRP A 240 -14.21 -8.71 -13.96
N ALA A 241 -14.25 -7.50 -13.43
CA ALA A 241 -14.54 -7.25 -12.02
C ALA A 241 -15.95 -7.70 -11.64
N TYR A 242 -16.95 -7.37 -12.46
CA TYR A 242 -18.32 -7.87 -12.27
C TYR A 242 -18.43 -9.38 -12.48
N GLU A 243 -17.69 -9.96 -13.43
CA GLU A 243 -17.63 -11.43 -13.60
C GLU A 243 -17.15 -12.12 -12.32
N VAL A 244 -16.08 -11.65 -11.70
CA VAL A 244 -15.59 -12.18 -10.42
C VAL A 244 -16.65 -12.01 -9.33
N ALA A 245 -17.20 -10.82 -9.17
CA ALA A 245 -18.18 -10.53 -8.14
C ALA A 245 -19.41 -11.43 -8.23
N LEU A 246 -19.96 -11.60 -9.44
CA LEU A 246 -21.21 -12.33 -9.65
C LEU A 246 -21.04 -13.84 -9.76
N ASN A 247 -19.90 -14.33 -10.28
CA ASN A 247 -19.68 -15.76 -10.45
C ASN A 247 -19.01 -16.42 -9.23
N GLU A 248 -18.15 -15.70 -8.51
CA GLU A 248 -17.37 -16.27 -7.42
C GLU A 248 -17.85 -15.85 -6.02
N PHE A 249 -18.49 -14.68 -5.90
CA PHE A 249 -18.91 -14.11 -4.62
C PHE A 249 -20.41 -13.80 -4.51
N ARG A 250 -21.23 -14.41 -5.36
CA ARG A 250 -22.69 -14.12 -5.42
C ARG A 250 -23.41 -14.21 -4.08
N ASP A 251 -22.97 -15.13 -3.22
CA ASP A 251 -23.57 -15.31 -1.89
C ASP A 251 -23.24 -14.16 -0.93
N TYR A 252 -22.24 -13.35 -1.25
CA TYR A 252 -21.79 -12.23 -0.42
C TYR A 252 -22.13 -10.85 -0.99
N VAL A 253 -22.38 -10.76 -2.30
CA VAL A 253 -22.52 -9.47 -2.98
C VAL A 253 -23.88 -9.24 -3.60
N VAL A 254 -24.18 -7.97 -3.79
CA VAL A 254 -25.32 -7.47 -4.60
C VAL A 254 -24.82 -6.28 -5.42
N THR A 255 -25.29 -6.14 -6.66
CA THR A 255 -24.91 -4.99 -7.47
C THR A 255 -25.73 -3.74 -7.08
N GLU A 256 -25.13 -2.55 -7.28
CA GLU A 256 -25.85 -1.27 -7.08
C GLU A 256 -27.13 -1.19 -7.93
N GLN A 257 -27.12 -1.76 -9.13
CA GLN A 257 -28.30 -1.85 -9.99
C GLN A 257 -29.41 -2.71 -9.36
N GLU A 258 -29.07 -3.87 -8.82
CA GLU A 258 -30.03 -4.74 -8.11
C GLU A 258 -30.59 -4.05 -6.87
N VAL A 259 -29.74 -3.35 -6.10
CA VAL A 259 -30.19 -2.56 -4.94
C VAL A 259 -31.27 -1.57 -5.35
N THR A 260 -31.08 -0.87 -6.46
CA THR A 260 -32.05 0.12 -6.96
C THR A 260 -33.31 -0.53 -7.52
N THR A 261 -33.17 -1.59 -8.33
CA THR A 261 -34.30 -2.15 -9.11
C THR A 261 -35.06 -3.22 -8.36
N GLN A 262 -34.47 -3.96 -7.44
CA GLN A 262 -35.06 -5.12 -6.77
C GLN A 262 -35.29 -4.92 -5.27
N TYR A 263 -34.45 -4.07 -4.62
CA TYR A 263 -34.49 -3.90 -3.17
C TYR A 263 -34.88 -2.49 -2.71
N GLY A 264 -35.50 -1.69 -3.60
CA GLY A 264 -36.02 -0.37 -3.24
C GLY A 264 -35.00 0.65 -2.75
N GLY A 265 -33.74 0.51 -3.19
CA GLY A 265 -32.63 1.42 -2.82
C GLY A 265 -31.91 1.07 -1.52
N LYS A 266 -32.27 -0.03 -0.84
CA LYS A 266 -31.61 -0.49 0.38
C LYS A 266 -31.02 -1.88 0.17
N ALA A 267 -29.71 -2.02 0.36
CA ALA A 267 -29.05 -3.32 0.25
C ALA A 267 -29.58 -4.33 1.29
N PRO A 268 -29.73 -5.61 0.93
CA PRO A 268 -30.05 -6.65 1.89
C PRO A 268 -28.98 -6.74 2.99
N GLU A 269 -29.42 -7.07 4.20
CA GLU A 269 -28.52 -7.22 5.33
C GLU A 269 -27.42 -8.28 5.07
N GLY A 270 -26.18 -7.97 5.45
CA GLY A 270 -25.04 -8.85 5.26
C GLY A 270 -24.49 -8.91 3.83
N LYS A 271 -25.08 -8.20 2.87
CA LYS A 271 -24.55 -8.13 1.49
C LYS A 271 -23.65 -6.92 1.28
N ILE A 272 -22.57 -7.14 0.53
CA ILE A 272 -21.66 -6.09 0.08
C ILE A 272 -22.18 -5.55 -1.25
N VAL A 273 -22.33 -4.23 -1.36
CA VAL A 273 -22.72 -3.59 -2.62
C VAL A 273 -21.49 -3.44 -3.51
N VAL A 274 -21.51 -4.13 -4.65
CA VAL A 274 -20.52 -3.92 -5.71
C VAL A 274 -21.04 -2.89 -6.70
N LYS A 275 -20.20 -1.91 -7.01
CA LYS A 275 -20.53 -0.79 -7.91
C LYS A 275 -19.30 -0.36 -8.69
N ASP A 276 -19.49 0.41 -9.75
CA ASP A 276 -18.40 1.01 -10.49
C ASP A 276 -18.52 2.53 -10.56
N ARG A 277 -17.38 3.17 -10.79
CA ARG A 277 -17.30 4.63 -11.00
C ARG A 277 -16.27 4.94 -12.07
N ILE A 278 -16.64 5.83 -12.97
CA ILE A 278 -15.69 6.46 -13.89
C ILE A 278 -14.69 7.29 -13.06
N ALA A 279 -13.41 7.25 -13.43
CA ALA A 279 -12.31 7.76 -12.64
C ALA A 279 -12.49 9.23 -12.18
N ASP A 280 -12.85 10.12 -13.09
CA ASP A 280 -13.11 11.54 -12.77
C ASP A 280 -14.27 11.71 -11.79
N ASN A 281 -15.33 10.92 -11.92
CA ASN A 281 -16.43 10.90 -10.97
C ASN A 281 -15.98 10.37 -9.61
N MET A 282 -15.14 9.34 -9.59
CA MET A 282 -14.58 8.80 -8.34
C MET A 282 -13.78 9.84 -7.57
N PHE A 283 -12.89 10.59 -8.25
CA PHE A 283 -12.14 11.69 -7.63
C PHE A 283 -13.04 12.78 -7.02
N GLN A 284 -14.17 13.04 -7.63
CA GLN A 284 -15.15 13.99 -7.10
C GLN A 284 -15.92 13.39 -5.91
N GLN A 285 -16.33 12.14 -6.00
CA GLN A 285 -17.21 11.51 -4.99
C GLN A 285 -16.47 11.14 -3.69
N ILE A 286 -15.20 10.76 -3.73
CA ILE A 286 -14.44 10.54 -2.50
C ILE A 286 -14.36 11.78 -1.61
N GLN A 287 -14.47 12.98 -2.20
CA GLN A 287 -14.44 14.25 -1.47
C GLN A 287 -15.83 14.71 -1.00
N THR A 288 -16.86 14.44 -1.80
CA THR A 288 -18.22 14.93 -1.54
C THR A 288 -19.11 13.94 -0.78
N ARG A 289 -18.79 12.63 -0.88
CA ARG A 289 -19.55 11.52 -0.30
C ARG A 289 -18.62 10.40 0.20
N PRO A 290 -17.63 10.71 1.05
CA PRO A 290 -16.61 9.73 1.47
C PRO A 290 -17.21 8.51 2.17
N ASP A 291 -18.29 8.66 2.91
CA ASP A 291 -18.99 7.61 3.66
C ASP A 291 -19.75 6.58 2.77
N GLU A 292 -19.81 6.80 1.47
CA GLU A 292 -20.37 5.81 0.52
C GLU A 292 -19.34 4.81 -0.02
N TYR A 293 -18.05 4.99 0.29
CA TYR A 293 -16.94 4.23 -0.28
C TYR A 293 -16.07 3.60 0.80
N HIS A 294 -15.78 2.29 0.67
CA HIS A 294 -14.98 1.55 1.65
C HIS A 294 -13.78 0.84 1.01
N VAL A 295 -14.01 0.02 -0.03
CA VAL A 295 -12.95 -0.61 -0.80
C VAL A 295 -13.04 -0.11 -2.24
N ILE A 296 -11.89 0.31 -2.80
CA ILE A 296 -11.75 0.77 -4.18
C ILE A 296 -10.76 -0.16 -4.86
N ALA A 297 -11.18 -0.89 -5.89
CA ALA A 297 -10.32 -1.73 -6.71
C ALA A 297 -10.10 -1.08 -8.08
N THR A 298 -8.85 -0.97 -8.51
CA THR A 298 -8.53 -0.27 -9.76
C THR A 298 -7.17 -0.69 -10.31
N MET A 299 -6.91 -0.31 -11.56
CA MET A 299 -5.65 -0.53 -12.25
C MET A 299 -4.52 0.31 -11.66
N ASN A 300 -3.31 0.05 -12.10
CA ASN A 300 -2.08 0.56 -11.49
C ASN A 300 -2.02 2.09 -11.46
N VAL A 301 -2.13 2.77 -12.60
CA VAL A 301 -2.03 4.24 -12.68
C VAL A 301 -3.15 4.92 -11.89
N ASN A 302 -4.39 4.48 -12.09
CA ASN A 302 -5.53 5.05 -11.37
C ASN A 302 -5.39 4.86 -9.85
N GLY A 303 -4.89 3.71 -9.43
CA GLY A 303 -4.65 3.39 -8.02
C GLY A 303 -3.56 4.26 -7.41
N ASP A 304 -2.52 4.59 -8.17
CA ASP A 304 -1.48 5.52 -7.75
C ASP A 304 -2.05 6.90 -7.47
N TYR A 305 -2.78 7.45 -8.42
CA TYR A 305 -3.36 8.78 -8.31
C TYR A 305 -4.40 8.89 -7.18
N ILE A 306 -5.35 7.94 -7.11
CA ILE A 306 -6.46 8.03 -6.14
C ILE A 306 -5.96 7.83 -4.71
N SER A 307 -4.96 6.97 -4.48
CA SER A 307 -4.42 6.74 -3.15
C SER A 307 -3.72 7.97 -2.56
N ASP A 308 -3.01 8.75 -3.38
CA ASP A 308 -2.37 9.99 -2.95
C ASP A 308 -3.40 11.10 -2.69
N ALA A 309 -4.46 11.17 -3.51
CA ALA A 309 -5.59 12.07 -3.26
C ALA A 309 -6.28 11.75 -1.92
N LEU A 310 -6.50 10.46 -1.63
CA LEU A 310 -7.05 10.01 -0.35
C LEU A 310 -6.11 10.30 0.83
N ALA A 311 -4.80 10.08 0.64
CA ALA A 311 -3.82 10.41 1.68
C ALA A 311 -3.86 11.90 2.05
N ALA A 312 -4.01 12.80 1.07
CA ALA A 312 -4.16 14.23 1.31
C ALA A 312 -5.39 14.56 2.17
N MET A 313 -6.47 13.78 2.03
CA MET A 313 -7.71 13.97 2.80
C MET A 313 -7.56 13.58 4.29
N VAL A 314 -6.57 12.77 4.64
CA VAL A 314 -6.38 12.22 5.99
C VAL A 314 -5.08 12.68 6.66
N GLY A 315 -4.46 13.75 6.17
CA GLY A 315 -3.27 14.36 6.78
C GLY A 315 -1.99 14.27 5.96
N GLY A 316 -2.06 13.74 4.74
CA GLY A 316 -0.93 13.64 3.81
C GLY A 316 -0.24 12.28 3.84
N LEU A 317 0.79 12.15 2.99
CA LEU A 317 1.54 10.88 2.81
C LEU A 317 2.23 10.40 4.09
N GLY A 318 2.58 11.30 5.02
CA GLY A 318 3.14 10.94 6.33
C GLY A 318 2.18 10.14 7.21
N MET A 319 0.87 10.16 6.91
CA MET A 319 -0.17 9.39 7.62
C MET A 319 -0.68 8.18 6.84
N ALA A 320 -0.18 7.94 5.63
CA ALA A 320 -0.69 6.91 4.73
C ALA A 320 0.18 5.65 4.76
N PRO A 321 -0.32 4.50 5.24
CA PRO A 321 0.37 3.22 5.16
C PRO A 321 0.20 2.55 3.80
N SER A 322 1.07 1.56 3.52
CA SER A 322 1.00 0.75 2.30
C SER A 322 1.49 -0.67 2.54
N ALA A 323 0.88 -1.61 1.82
CA ALA A 323 1.34 -2.98 1.71
C ALA A 323 1.34 -3.41 0.24
N ASN A 324 2.36 -4.14 -0.18
CA ASN A 324 2.41 -4.81 -1.48
C ASN A 324 2.25 -6.30 -1.23
N MET A 325 1.18 -6.91 -1.75
CA MET A 325 0.76 -8.26 -1.41
C MET A 325 0.69 -9.15 -2.65
N GLY A 326 1.33 -10.30 -2.59
CA GLY A 326 1.11 -11.45 -3.45
C GLY A 326 0.03 -12.37 -2.86
N ASP A 327 0.10 -13.66 -3.16
CA ASP A 327 -0.83 -14.63 -2.54
C ASP A 327 -0.55 -14.75 -1.02
N TYR A 328 0.72 -14.87 -0.65
CA TYR A 328 1.16 -14.99 0.75
C TYR A 328 2.28 -14.03 1.13
N ILE A 329 3.14 -13.65 0.17
CA ILE A 329 4.21 -12.68 0.44
C ILE A 329 3.59 -11.30 0.62
N ALA A 330 3.99 -10.60 1.69
CA ALA A 330 3.58 -9.23 1.95
C ALA A 330 4.78 -8.36 2.32
N LEU A 331 4.94 -7.26 1.59
CA LEU A 331 5.96 -6.25 1.79
C LEU A 331 5.29 -4.93 2.19
N PHE A 332 5.40 -4.57 3.45
CA PHE A 332 4.85 -3.34 4.02
C PHE A 332 5.82 -2.19 3.83
N GLU A 333 5.32 -0.98 3.55
CA GLU A 333 6.18 0.16 3.29
C GLU A 333 5.52 1.50 3.61
N ALA A 334 6.33 2.52 3.94
CA ALA A 334 5.86 3.90 3.93
C ALA A 334 5.46 4.30 2.50
N THR A 335 4.34 5.00 2.34
CA THR A 335 3.85 5.44 1.01
C THR A 335 4.71 6.56 0.41
N HIS A 336 5.30 7.43 1.26
CA HIS A 336 6.12 8.55 0.81
C HIS A 336 7.48 8.12 0.26
N GLY A 337 8.11 8.98 -0.54
CA GLY A 337 9.46 8.78 -1.07
C GLY A 337 10.56 9.03 -0.01
N SER A 338 11.81 8.87 -0.43
CA SER A 338 13.01 8.99 0.42
C SER A 338 13.29 10.40 0.94
N ALA A 339 12.77 11.45 0.30
CA ALA A 339 12.91 12.87 0.68
C ALA A 339 14.34 13.23 1.16
N PRO A 340 15.36 13.10 0.31
CA PRO A 340 16.78 13.15 0.72
C PRO A 340 17.19 14.46 1.39
N LYS A 341 16.51 15.57 1.10
CA LYS A 341 16.79 16.86 1.75
C LYS A 341 16.48 16.87 3.25
N TYR A 342 15.71 15.91 3.75
CA TYR A 342 15.35 15.75 5.18
C TYR A 342 16.08 14.59 5.85
N ALA A 343 16.92 13.85 5.12
CA ALA A 343 17.67 12.71 5.63
C ALA A 343 18.54 13.10 6.84
N GLY A 344 18.48 12.33 7.92
CA GLY A 344 19.27 12.53 9.14
C GLY A 344 18.89 13.75 9.98
N LYS A 345 17.82 14.47 9.62
CA LYS A 345 17.37 15.68 10.36
C LYS A 345 16.40 15.38 11.49
N ASP A 346 15.92 14.15 11.59
CA ASP A 346 14.97 13.70 12.62
C ASP A 346 13.67 14.54 12.70
N VAL A 347 13.16 14.97 11.53
CA VAL A 347 12.00 15.88 11.48
C VAL A 347 10.76 15.32 10.82
N VAL A 348 10.90 14.22 10.04
CA VAL A 348 9.80 13.66 9.25
C VAL A 348 8.80 12.90 10.11
N ASN A 349 7.55 12.80 9.63
CA ASN A 349 6.50 12.04 10.30
C ASN A 349 6.69 10.53 10.10
N PRO A 350 6.90 9.72 11.16
CA PRO A 350 7.08 8.29 11.04
C PRO A 350 5.77 7.50 10.97
N SER A 351 4.60 8.17 11.03
CA SER A 351 3.30 7.49 11.12
C SER A 351 3.03 6.57 9.93
N SER A 352 3.48 6.93 8.72
CA SER A 352 3.28 6.08 7.53
C SER A 352 3.91 4.69 7.71
N VAL A 353 5.17 4.60 8.13
CA VAL A 353 5.83 3.30 8.37
C VAL A 353 5.30 2.61 9.63
N ILE A 354 4.96 3.35 10.68
CA ILE A 354 4.35 2.76 11.90
C ILE A 354 3.00 2.13 11.57
N LEU A 355 2.14 2.83 10.82
CA LEU A 355 0.84 2.31 10.37
C LEU A 355 0.99 1.16 9.35
N SER A 356 2.04 1.16 8.53
CA SER A 356 2.40 -0.02 7.71
C SER A 356 2.77 -1.21 8.58
N GLY A 357 3.45 -0.97 9.71
CA GLY A 357 3.67 -1.97 10.76
C GLY A 357 2.37 -2.45 11.40
N VAL A 358 1.37 -1.58 11.59
CA VAL A 358 0.01 -2.00 12.02
C VAL A 358 -0.61 -2.97 11.02
N MET A 359 -0.53 -2.65 9.71
CA MET A 359 -1.01 -3.57 8.67
C MET A 359 -0.27 -4.91 8.73
N MET A 360 1.04 -4.90 8.94
CA MET A 360 1.87 -6.09 9.11
C MET A 360 1.42 -6.93 10.31
N LEU A 361 1.21 -6.31 11.48
CA LEU A 361 0.73 -7.00 12.68
C LEU A 361 -0.64 -7.64 12.45
N ARG A 362 -1.57 -6.95 11.78
CA ARG A 362 -2.88 -7.51 11.40
C ARG A 362 -2.73 -8.68 10.42
N TYR A 363 -1.82 -8.58 9.45
CA TYR A 363 -1.57 -9.62 8.46
C TYR A 363 -1.09 -10.93 9.10
N ILE A 364 -0.27 -10.85 10.14
CA ILE A 364 0.19 -12.02 10.90
C ILE A 364 -0.77 -12.40 12.05
N GLY A 365 -1.96 -11.77 12.15
CA GLY A 365 -2.98 -12.09 13.16
C GLY A 365 -2.71 -11.54 14.56
N TRP A 366 -1.82 -10.59 14.72
CA TRP A 366 -1.49 -9.96 16.00
C TRP A 366 -2.30 -8.67 16.22
N ASN A 367 -3.61 -8.81 16.25
CA ASN A 367 -4.55 -7.70 16.25
C ASN A 367 -4.48 -6.83 17.51
N GLU A 368 -4.25 -7.43 18.69
CA GLU A 368 -4.15 -6.71 19.96
C GLU A 368 -2.97 -5.72 19.95
N ALA A 369 -1.84 -6.14 19.41
CA ALA A 369 -0.67 -5.27 19.24
C ALA A 369 -0.96 -4.16 18.21
N ALA A 370 -1.60 -4.50 17.10
CA ALA A 370 -2.00 -3.53 16.07
C ALA A 370 -2.95 -2.46 16.63
N ASP A 371 -3.97 -2.85 17.39
CA ASP A 371 -4.94 -1.95 18.04
C ASP A 371 -4.25 -1.03 19.05
N LEU A 372 -3.27 -1.55 19.78
CA LEU A 372 -2.52 -0.76 20.75
C LEU A 372 -1.68 0.33 20.06
N VAL A 373 -1.03 0.02 18.94
CA VAL A 373 -0.31 1.03 18.14
C VAL A 373 -1.26 2.12 17.63
N GLU A 374 -2.39 1.76 17.04
CA GLU A 374 -3.37 2.75 16.54
C GLU A 374 -3.88 3.67 17.66
N LYS A 375 -4.20 3.10 18.82
CA LYS A 375 -4.60 3.89 19.99
C LYS A 375 -3.49 4.80 20.48
N GLY A 376 -2.24 4.32 20.51
CA GLY A 376 -1.07 5.11 20.89
C GLY A 376 -0.83 6.30 19.96
N ILE A 377 -0.91 6.09 18.64
CA ILE A 377 -0.82 7.17 17.63
C ILE A 377 -1.95 8.18 17.84
N SER A 378 -3.19 7.70 17.93
CA SER A 378 -4.37 8.57 18.09
C SER A 378 -4.23 9.45 19.34
N GLU A 379 -3.82 8.89 20.47
CA GLU A 379 -3.63 9.64 21.71
C GLU A 379 -2.48 10.66 21.59
N THR A 380 -1.38 10.30 20.94
CA THR A 380 -0.24 11.20 20.70
C THR A 380 -0.65 12.42 19.87
N ILE A 381 -1.44 12.21 18.83
CA ILE A 381 -1.96 13.29 17.97
C ILE A 381 -2.95 14.17 18.75
N LYS A 382 -3.87 13.60 19.53
CA LYS A 382 -4.80 14.34 20.40
C LYS A 382 -4.08 15.24 21.42
N GLN A 383 -2.94 14.78 21.92
CA GLN A 383 -2.06 15.57 22.78
C GLN A 383 -1.29 16.66 22.03
N LYS A 384 -1.48 16.79 20.70
CA LYS A 384 -0.76 17.72 19.82
C LYS A 384 0.76 17.50 19.80
N ARG A 385 1.22 16.32 20.15
CA ARG A 385 2.62 15.90 20.03
C ARG A 385 2.84 15.37 18.62
N VAL A 386 3.07 16.26 17.65
CA VAL A 386 3.10 15.96 16.22
C VAL A 386 4.34 16.55 15.54
N THR A 387 4.74 15.95 14.43
CA THR A 387 5.84 16.41 13.60
C THR A 387 5.46 17.63 12.75
N TYR A 388 6.45 18.25 12.11
CA TYR A 388 6.31 19.56 11.44
C TYR A 388 5.20 19.61 10.38
N ASP A 389 4.96 18.52 9.68
CA ASP A 389 3.96 18.41 8.60
C ASP A 389 2.52 18.62 9.11
N LEU A 390 2.21 18.09 10.29
CA LEU A 390 0.93 18.31 10.96
C LEU A 390 0.94 19.60 11.82
N ALA A 391 2.03 19.85 12.53
CA ALA A 391 2.17 20.97 13.46
C ALA A 391 1.93 22.33 12.80
N ARG A 392 2.44 22.54 11.57
CA ARG A 392 2.27 23.79 10.81
C ARG A 392 0.80 24.13 10.51
N HIS A 393 -0.08 23.14 10.46
CA HIS A 393 -1.50 23.34 10.15
C HIS A 393 -2.36 23.58 11.40
N ILE A 394 -1.88 23.14 12.57
CA ILE A 394 -2.59 23.32 13.85
C ILE A 394 -1.94 24.36 14.77
N GLY A 395 -0.86 24.99 14.32
CA GLY A 395 -0.23 26.10 15.03
C GLY A 395 0.45 25.72 16.34
N VAL A 396 1.12 24.55 16.38
CA VAL A 396 1.89 24.08 17.54
C VAL A 396 3.36 23.90 17.18
N GLU A 397 4.24 23.90 18.20
CA GLU A 397 5.64 23.55 17.99
C GLU A 397 5.78 22.07 17.62
N PRO A 398 6.51 21.73 16.56
CA PRO A 398 6.71 20.35 16.16
C PRO A 398 7.66 19.61 17.10
N ILE A 399 7.41 18.34 17.30
CA ILE A 399 8.38 17.42 17.91
C ILE A 399 9.18 16.68 16.83
N LYS A 400 10.30 16.07 17.21
CA LYS A 400 11.16 15.29 16.33
C LYS A 400 10.49 13.97 15.93
N CYS A 401 10.97 13.35 14.84
CA CYS A 401 10.58 12.01 14.39
C CYS A 401 10.76 10.97 15.52
N SER A 402 11.95 10.95 16.14
CA SER A 402 12.26 10.05 17.26
C SER A 402 11.39 10.31 18.50
N GLU A 403 11.12 11.57 18.81
CA GLU A 403 10.27 11.98 19.94
C GLU A 403 8.81 11.56 19.71
N PHE A 404 8.33 11.59 18.46
CA PHE A 404 7.00 11.08 18.12
C PHE A 404 6.88 9.58 18.39
N GLY A 405 7.86 8.78 17.94
CA GLY A 405 7.90 7.34 18.24
C GLY A 405 7.92 7.05 19.74
N GLN A 406 8.72 7.82 20.50
CA GLN A 406 8.76 7.72 21.96
C GLN A 406 7.42 8.05 22.60
N ALA A 407 6.76 9.14 22.16
CA ALA A 407 5.44 9.53 22.64
C ALA A 407 4.37 8.46 22.41
N VAL A 408 4.40 7.81 21.25
CA VAL A 408 3.52 6.67 20.96
C VAL A 408 3.78 5.52 21.95
N CYS A 409 5.04 5.18 22.22
CA CYS A 409 5.39 4.15 23.20
C CYS A 409 4.91 4.50 24.61
N GLU A 410 5.07 5.76 25.04
CA GLU A 410 4.57 6.24 26.33
C GLU A 410 3.04 6.08 26.44
N ASN A 411 2.30 6.54 25.44
CA ASN A 411 0.85 6.42 25.42
C ASN A 411 0.37 4.97 25.37
N MET A 412 1.04 4.09 24.62
CA MET A 412 0.72 2.66 24.64
C MET A 412 0.87 2.04 26.03
N ARG A 413 1.92 2.39 26.77
CA ARG A 413 2.11 1.91 28.16
C ARG A 413 1.01 2.39 29.08
N GLU A 414 0.58 3.65 28.97
CA GLU A 414 -0.55 4.17 29.78
C GLU A 414 -1.88 3.53 29.39
N ILE A 415 -2.10 3.26 28.12
CA ILE A 415 -3.32 2.57 27.66
C ILE A 415 -3.32 1.12 28.15
N ALA A 416 -2.20 0.41 28.06
CA ALA A 416 -2.09 -0.99 28.47
C ALA A 416 -2.34 -1.19 29.98
N LYS A 417 -2.05 -0.20 30.85
CA LYS A 417 -2.36 -0.26 32.28
C LYS A 417 -3.87 -0.24 32.59
N LYS A 418 -4.69 0.18 31.62
CA LYS A 418 -6.15 0.34 31.77
C LYS A 418 -6.95 -0.79 31.12
N LEU A 419 -6.27 -1.69 30.41
CA LEU A 419 -6.84 -2.89 29.79
C LEU A 419 -6.70 -4.11 30.71
#